data_fcd1977d5ed40d8c7dcf97d6aa4f5e44
#
_entry.id   fcd1977d5ed40d8c7dcf97d6aa4f5e44
#
_cell.length_a   1.000
_cell.length_b   1.000
_cell.length_c   1.000
_cell.angle_alpha   90.00
_cell.angle_beta   90.00
_cell.angle_gamma   90.00
#
_symmetry.space_group_name_H-M   'P 1'
#
loop_
_entity.id
_entity.type
_entity.pdbx_description
1 polymer ?
#
loop_
_entity_poly.entity_id
_entity_poly.type
_entity_poly.pdbx_seq_one_letter_code
_entity_poly.pdbx_strand_id
1 'polypeptide(L)'
;MQGPDKGQNFVGGRIRAVRYVWRGMLMMIGGEHSFQTQTALLLISLGLGWYLGFSSGDWALLALAWGLILTAETLNTAIERLADKVEPAYDEQIRDVKDLAAGGVGMAALAGLAVWVILILKHL
;
A
#
# COMPACT_ATOMS: atom_id res chain seq x y z
N MET A 1 -10.24 -13.93 14.84
CA MET A 1 -11.32 -14.32 13.94
C MET A 1 -11.46 -15.83 13.91
N GLN A 2 -12.57 -16.32 14.39
CA GLN A 2 -12.84 -17.75 14.33
C GLN A 2 -13.53 -18.07 12.99
N GLY A 3 -12.71 -18.23 11.98
CA GLY A 3 -13.20 -18.59 10.67
C GLY A 3 -13.18 -20.09 10.42
N PRO A 4 -13.51 -20.53 9.21
CA PRO A 4 -13.56 -21.93 8.82
C PRO A 4 -12.19 -22.65 8.85
N ASP A 5 -11.15 -21.97 9.32
CA ASP A 5 -9.78 -22.48 9.33
C ASP A 5 -9.43 -23.28 10.58
N LYS A 6 -10.38 -23.39 11.50
CA LYS A 6 -10.16 -24.10 12.76
C LYS A 6 -9.98 -25.60 12.49
N GLY A 7 -8.80 -26.13 12.81
CA GLY A 7 -8.49 -27.55 12.64
C GLY A 7 -7.82 -27.93 11.32
N GLN A 8 -7.35 -26.97 10.55
CA GLN A 8 -6.65 -27.26 9.30
C GLN A 8 -5.16 -27.50 9.50
N ASN A 9 -4.57 -28.32 8.64
CA ASN A 9 -3.13 -28.56 8.64
C ASN A 9 -2.37 -27.32 8.18
N PHE A 10 -1.05 -27.28 8.43
CA PHE A 10 -0.18 -26.15 8.08
C PHE A 10 -0.24 -25.78 6.59
N VAL A 11 -0.27 -26.79 5.70
CA VAL A 11 -0.30 -26.58 4.24
C VAL A 11 -1.62 -25.94 3.80
N GLY A 12 -2.74 -26.46 4.29
CA GLY A 12 -4.06 -25.89 3.99
C GLY A 12 -4.20 -24.45 4.47
N GLY A 13 -3.65 -24.13 5.65
CA GLY A 13 -3.63 -22.79 6.17
C GLY A 13 -2.80 -21.83 5.31
N ARG A 14 -1.69 -22.28 4.76
CA ARG A 14 -0.84 -21.47 3.86
C ARG A 14 -1.51 -21.20 2.51
N ILE A 15 -2.18 -22.19 1.94
CA ILE A 15 -2.95 -22.01 0.70
C ILE A 15 -4.05 -20.97 0.89
N ARG A 16 -4.74 -21.01 2.02
CA ARG A 16 -5.77 -20.00 2.33
C ARG A 16 -5.19 -18.61 2.56
N ALA A 17 -4.04 -18.52 3.21
CA ALA A 17 -3.36 -17.24 3.39
C ALA A 17 -3.05 -16.56 2.05
N VAL A 18 -2.61 -17.32 1.06
CA VAL A 18 -2.38 -16.82 -0.30
C VAL A 18 -3.68 -16.30 -0.92
N ARG A 19 -4.79 -17.02 -0.73
CA ARG A 19 -6.11 -16.59 -1.21
C ARG A 19 -6.53 -15.26 -0.59
N TYR A 20 -6.31 -15.08 0.71
CA TYR A 20 -6.64 -13.83 1.40
C TYR A 20 -5.79 -12.66 0.92
N VAL A 21 -4.51 -12.88 0.71
CA VAL A 21 -3.60 -11.88 0.14
C VAL A 21 -4.10 -11.43 -1.23
N TRP A 22 -4.40 -12.37 -2.10
CA TRP A 22 -4.89 -12.07 -3.45
C TRP A 22 -6.20 -11.30 -3.44
N ARG A 23 -7.14 -11.72 -2.58
CA ARG A 23 -8.42 -11.02 -2.43
C ARG A 23 -8.24 -9.59 -1.94
N GLY A 24 -7.37 -9.38 -0.96
CA GLY A 24 -7.08 -8.03 -0.44
C GLY A 24 -6.51 -7.12 -1.54
N MET A 25 -5.57 -7.62 -2.32
CA MET A 25 -4.99 -6.86 -3.44
C MET A 25 -6.06 -6.50 -4.48
N LEU A 26 -6.93 -7.45 -4.85
CA LEU A 26 -8.02 -7.19 -5.81
C LEU A 26 -9.03 -6.17 -5.28
N MET A 27 -9.33 -6.19 -3.99
CA MET A 27 -10.21 -5.19 -3.37
C MET A 27 -9.65 -3.78 -3.50
N MET A 28 -8.34 -3.60 -3.34
CA MET A 28 -7.70 -2.31 -3.51
C MET A 28 -7.73 -1.84 -4.97
N ILE A 29 -7.42 -2.73 -5.91
CA ILE A 29 -7.38 -2.40 -7.34
C ILE A 29 -8.77 -1.99 -7.85
N GLY A 30 -9.82 -2.66 -7.40
CA GLY A 30 -11.18 -2.49 -7.93
C GLY A 30 -12.02 -1.40 -7.28
N GLY A 31 -11.67 -0.91 -6.09
CA GLY A 31 -12.59 -0.13 -5.28
C GLY A 31 -12.12 1.21 -4.73
N GLU A 32 -10.82 1.50 -4.76
CA GLU A 32 -10.29 2.69 -4.09
C GLU A 32 -9.76 3.72 -5.08
N HIS A 33 -10.31 4.93 -5.03
CA HIS A 33 -9.87 6.04 -5.90
C HIS A 33 -8.40 6.41 -5.66
N SER A 34 -7.95 6.40 -4.42
CA SER A 34 -6.55 6.68 -4.10
C SER A 34 -5.61 5.65 -4.74
N PHE A 35 -6.04 4.40 -4.81
CA PHE A 35 -5.27 3.34 -5.47
C PHE A 35 -5.18 3.56 -6.99
N GLN A 36 -6.25 4.05 -7.62
CA GLN A 36 -6.22 4.38 -9.05
C GLN A 36 -5.22 5.49 -9.35
N THR A 37 -5.19 6.54 -8.53
CA THR A 37 -4.20 7.62 -8.63
C THR A 37 -2.78 7.08 -8.47
N GLN A 38 -2.56 6.24 -7.47
CA GLN A 38 -1.25 5.63 -7.21
C GLN A 38 -0.83 4.73 -8.37
N THR A 39 -1.75 3.99 -8.95
CA THR A 39 -1.47 3.15 -10.12
C THR A 39 -1.02 3.99 -11.31
N ALA A 40 -1.68 5.11 -11.58
CA ALA A 40 -1.27 6.02 -12.65
C ALA A 40 0.14 6.57 -12.43
N LEU A 41 0.44 7.00 -11.20
CA LEU A 41 1.77 7.49 -10.84
C LEU A 41 2.83 6.39 -10.94
N LEU A 42 2.49 5.16 -10.57
CA LEU A 42 3.38 4.01 -10.71
C LEU A 42 3.73 3.76 -12.18
N LEU A 43 2.73 3.76 -13.06
CA LEU A 43 2.97 3.56 -14.50
C LEU A 43 3.85 4.67 -15.08
N ILE A 44 3.62 5.92 -14.68
CA ILE A 44 4.48 7.05 -15.07
C ILE A 44 5.91 6.82 -14.56
N SER A 45 6.06 6.36 -13.33
CA SER A 45 7.37 6.07 -12.73
C SER A 45 8.13 5.00 -13.50
N LEU A 46 7.44 3.93 -13.90
CA LEU A 46 8.04 2.86 -14.69
C LEU A 46 8.51 3.37 -16.06
N GLY A 47 7.69 4.18 -16.70
CA GLY A 47 8.04 4.79 -17.99
C GLY A 47 9.25 5.72 -17.91
N LEU A 48 9.29 6.57 -16.89
CA LEU A 48 10.41 7.48 -16.65
C LEU A 48 11.69 6.72 -16.32
N GLY A 49 11.61 5.67 -15.50
CA GLY A 49 12.77 4.84 -15.19
C GLY A 49 13.35 4.16 -16.41
N TRP A 50 12.48 3.68 -17.28
CA TRP A 50 12.90 3.14 -18.57
C TRP A 50 13.61 4.20 -19.41
N TYR A 51 12.98 5.37 -19.57
CA TYR A 51 13.52 6.48 -20.38
C TYR A 51 14.87 6.95 -19.84
N LEU A 52 15.02 7.07 -18.52
CA LEU A 52 16.25 7.53 -17.88
C LEU A 52 17.34 6.45 -17.80
N GLY A 53 17.03 5.22 -18.13
CA GLY A 53 17.99 4.12 -18.11
C GLY A 53 18.37 3.68 -16.70
N PHE A 54 17.39 3.43 -15.85
CA PHE A 54 17.61 3.00 -14.47
C PHE A 54 18.44 1.70 -14.41
N SER A 55 19.40 1.68 -13.49
CA SER A 55 20.16 0.46 -13.16
C SER A 55 19.29 -0.50 -12.34
N SER A 56 19.77 -1.72 -12.13
CA SER A 56 19.10 -2.69 -11.27
C SER A 56 18.91 -2.17 -9.84
N GLY A 57 19.89 -1.45 -9.30
CA GLY A 57 19.79 -0.81 -7.99
C GLY A 57 18.71 0.29 -7.96
N ASP A 58 18.62 1.09 -9.01
CA ASP A 58 17.60 2.13 -9.14
C ASP A 58 16.20 1.50 -9.17
N TRP A 59 16.02 0.42 -9.94
CA TRP A 59 14.75 -0.31 -9.99
C TRP A 59 14.39 -0.93 -8.64
N ALA A 60 15.38 -1.46 -7.90
CA ALA A 60 15.15 -2.00 -6.57
C ALA A 60 14.66 -0.93 -5.60
N LEU A 61 15.27 0.26 -5.61
CA LEU A 61 14.83 1.39 -4.80
C LEU A 61 13.41 1.82 -5.15
N LEU A 62 13.10 1.91 -6.44
CA LEU A 62 11.76 2.27 -6.91
C LEU A 62 10.73 1.25 -6.48
N ALA A 63 11.04 -0.05 -6.60
CA ALA A 63 10.15 -1.13 -6.17
C ALA A 63 9.89 -1.07 -4.67
N LEU A 64 10.91 -0.83 -3.85
CA LEU A 64 10.75 -0.70 -2.41
C LEU A 64 9.92 0.54 -2.04
N ALA A 65 10.17 1.66 -2.68
CA ALA A 65 9.41 2.89 -2.44
C ALA A 65 7.93 2.71 -2.77
N TRP A 66 7.61 2.16 -3.94
CA TRP A 66 6.22 1.90 -4.32
C TRP A 66 5.58 0.82 -3.46
N GLY A 67 6.31 -0.23 -3.11
CA GLY A 67 5.82 -1.26 -2.18
C GLY A 67 5.43 -0.67 -0.84
N LEU A 68 6.25 0.22 -0.30
CA LEU A 68 5.96 0.91 0.96
C LEU A 68 4.69 1.78 0.85
N ILE A 69 4.57 2.56 -0.22
CA ILE A 69 3.42 3.43 -0.45
C ILE A 69 2.13 2.61 -0.56
N LEU A 70 2.14 1.58 -1.39
CA LEU A 70 0.95 0.74 -1.60
C LEU A 70 0.57 -0.04 -0.35
N THR A 71 1.56 -0.50 0.41
CA THR A 71 1.33 -1.16 1.71
C THR A 71 0.68 -0.19 2.70
N ALA A 72 1.22 1.02 2.82
CA ALA A 72 0.67 2.03 3.72
C ALA A 72 -0.77 2.39 3.34
N GLU A 73 -1.06 2.58 2.06
CA GLU A 73 -2.41 2.86 1.55
C GLU A 73 -3.38 1.72 1.87
N THR A 74 -2.96 0.48 1.70
CA THR A 74 -3.79 -0.70 1.98
C THR A 74 -4.12 -0.80 3.46
N LEU A 75 -3.12 -0.61 4.33
CA LEU A 75 -3.32 -0.62 5.78
C LEU A 75 -4.20 0.54 6.23
N ASN A 76 -4.01 1.73 5.66
CA ASN A 76 -4.87 2.88 5.95
C ASN A 76 -6.33 2.59 5.60
N THR A 77 -6.59 2.02 4.42
CA THR A 77 -7.94 1.64 3.99
C THR A 77 -8.56 0.63 4.95
N ALA A 78 -7.80 -0.38 5.37
CA ALA A 78 -8.28 -1.37 6.34
C ALA A 78 -8.64 -0.73 7.68
N ILE A 79 -7.80 0.18 8.17
CA ILE A 79 -8.03 0.91 9.42
C ILE A 79 -9.28 1.80 9.31
N GLU A 80 -9.44 2.53 8.21
CA GLU A 80 -10.62 3.36 7.99
C GLU A 80 -11.90 2.55 7.99
N ARG A 81 -11.93 1.42 7.29
CA ARG A 81 -13.10 0.52 7.27
C ARG A 81 -13.40 -0.04 8.65
N LEU A 82 -12.37 -0.44 9.39
CA LEU A 82 -12.52 -0.93 10.76
C LEU A 82 -13.05 0.17 11.68
N ALA A 83 -12.49 1.36 11.59
CA ALA A 83 -12.91 2.51 12.41
C ALA A 83 -14.38 2.86 12.17
N ASP A 84 -14.82 2.88 10.90
CA ASP A 84 -16.21 3.15 10.54
C ASP A 84 -17.17 2.05 11.04
N LYS A 85 -16.69 0.82 11.15
CA LYS A 85 -17.48 -0.29 11.69
C LYS A 85 -17.61 -0.20 13.20
N VAL A 86 -16.57 0.26 13.88
CA VAL A 86 -16.55 0.39 15.34
C VAL A 86 -17.43 1.57 15.80
N GLU A 87 -17.27 2.74 15.17
CA GLU A 87 -18.02 3.94 15.49
C GLU A 87 -18.26 4.76 14.23
N PRO A 88 -19.45 4.65 13.60
CA PRO A 88 -19.76 5.42 12.40
C PRO A 88 -20.04 6.91 12.68
N ALA A 89 -20.38 7.27 13.92
CA ALA A 89 -20.60 8.66 14.31
C ALA A 89 -19.26 9.34 14.60
N TYR A 90 -19.28 10.69 14.66
CA TYR A 90 -18.08 11.44 15.02
C TYR A 90 -17.64 11.10 16.44
N ASP A 91 -16.35 10.74 16.56
CA ASP A 91 -15.69 10.44 17.83
C ASP A 91 -14.23 10.88 17.73
N GLU A 92 -13.74 11.59 18.74
CA GLU A 92 -12.38 12.16 18.71
C GLU A 92 -11.30 11.10 18.68
N GLN A 93 -11.47 9.98 19.38
CA GLN A 93 -10.48 8.90 19.40
C GLN A 93 -10.44 8.19 18.05
N ILE A 94 -11.60 7.96 17.44
CA ILE A 94 -11.67 7.35 16.10
C ILE A 94 -11.06 8.28 15.06
N ARG A 95 -11.31 9.58 15.15
CA ARG A 95 -10.64 10.57 14.29
C ARG A 95 -9.12 10.48 14.42
N ASP A 96 -8.60 10.40 15.65
CA ASP A 96 -7.16 10.30 15.88
C ASP A 96 -6.58 9.01 15.28
N VAL A 97 -7.30 7.89 15.38
CA VAL A 97 -6.90 6.62 14.74
C VAL A 97 -6.79 6.78 13.22
N LYS A 98 -7.79 7.41 12.60
CA LYS A 98 -7.78 7.64 11.14
C LYS A 98 -6.65 8.58 10.74
N ASP A 99 -6.41 9.64 11.52
CA ASP A 99 -5.34 10.60 11.25
C ASP A 99 -3.95 9.96 11.39
N LEU A 100 -3.75 9.09 12.39
CA LEU A 100 -2.51 8.34 12.55
C LEU A 100 -2.25 7.43 11.34
N ALA A 101 -3.28 6.74 10.88
CA ALA A 101 -3.17 5.88 9.70
C ALA A 101 -2.83 6.69 8.44
N ALA A 102 -3.49 7.82 8.25
CA ALA A 102 -3.20 8.75 7.15
C ALA A 102 -1.79 9.32 7.26
N GLY A 103 -1.32 9.59 8.48
CA GLY A 103 0.05 10.03 8.74
C GLY A 103 1.09 9.02 8.28
N GLY A 104 0.81 7.73 8.45
CA GLY A 104 1.65 6.65 7.92
C GLY A 104 1.76 6.68 6.39
N VAL A 105 0.66 6.93 5.72
CA VAL A 105 0.65 7.13 4.25
C VAL A 105 1.51 8.33 3.88
N GLY A 106 1.38 9.43 4.61
CA GLY A 106 2.19 10.64 4.39
C GLY A 106 3.68 10.38 4.53
N MET A 107 4.10 9.64 5.55
CA MET A 107 5.50 9.25 5.74
C MET A 107 6.02 8.39 4.59
N ALA A 108 5.23 7.42 4.13
CA ALA A 108 5.59 6.59 2.99
C ALA A 108 5.72 7.43 1.71
N ALA A 109 4.81 8.39 1.49
CA ALA A 109 4.86 9.29 0.34
C ALA A 109 6.11 10.17 0.36
N LEU A 110 6.50 10.69 1.53
CA LEU A 110 7.72 11.49 1.69
C LEU A 110 8.97 10.65 1.39
N ALA A 111 9.02 9.41 1.87
CA ALA A 111 10.12 8.50 1.55
C ALA A 111 10.20 8.22 0.05
N GLY A 112 9.06 7.99 -0.59
CA GLY A 112 9.00 7.79 -2.04
C GLY A 112 9.44 9.02 -2.81
N LEU A 113 9.03 10.21 -2.38
CA LEU A 113 9.47 11.47 -2.99
C LEU A 113 10.99 11.63 -2.87
N ALA A 114 11.56 11.33 -1.70
CA ALA A 114 13.01 11.37 -1.50
C ALA A 114 13.75 10.44 -2.47
N VAL A 115 13.25 9.21 -2.64
CA VAL A 115 13.82 8.27 -3.61
C VAL A 115 13.78 8.84 -5.03
N TRP A 116 12.64 9.41 -5.43
CA TRP A 116 12.48 10.02 -6.75
C TRP A 116 13.46 11.17 -6.97
N VAL A 117 13.57 12.09 -6.02
CA VAL A 117 14.51 13.21 -6.11
C VAL A 117 15.94 12.70 -6.28
N ILE A 118 16.34 11.72 -5.49
CA ILE A 118 17.69 11.13 -5.58
C ILE A 118 17.92 10.49 -6.96
N LEU A 119 16.94 9.71 -7.44
CA LEU A 119 17.06 9.04 -8.74
C LEU A 119 17.11 10.03 -9.91
N ILE A 120 16.29 11.07 -9.87
CA ILE A 120 16.31 12.10 -10.90
C ILE A 120 17.66 12.83 -10.90
N LEU A 121 18.14 13.26 -9.74
CA LEU A 121 19.43 13.94 -9.62
C LEU A 121 20.58 13.06 -10.11
N LYS A 122 20.54 11.75 -9.83
CA LYS A 122 21.54 10.80 -10.32
C LYS A 122 21.60 10.76 -11.84
N HIS A 123 20.49 10.95 -12.53
CA HIS A 123 20.37 10.82 -13.98
C HIS A 123 20.41 12.16 -14.74
N LEU A 124 20.58 13.26 -14.02
CA LEU A 124 20.86 14.56 -14.66
C LEU A 124 22.36 14.67 -15.08
#